data_6fec1cd3c46413e5e3563ba5f880811c
#
_entry.id   6fec1cd3c46413e5e3563ba5f880811c
#
_cell.length_a   1.000
_cell.length_b   1.000
_cell.length_c   1.000
_cell.angle_alpha   90.00
_cell.angle_beta   90.00
_cell.angle_gamma   90.00
#
_symmetry.space_group_name_H-M   'P 1'
#
loop_
_entity.id
_entity.type
_entity.pdbx_description
1 polymer ?
#
loop_
_entity_poly.entity_id
_entity_poly.type
_entity_poly.pdbx_seq_one_letter_code
_entity_poly.pdbx_strand_id
1 'polypeptide(L)'
;ADNLDFNIAGDISECCPNVLSELTWNDLKIYQVKTGGKVIVNKIIYLQGSLGYGWIIDGENQDSDFLGNNRTIEFSRSNNSADNGNVLDVSFGVGYPFRLGSGQLGITPLVGYSHHEQDLRITGGFQTIPPFGPFPGLDSAYETQWNGPWVGLDLLFKSAKKLTLFGDIEYHWADYEAEADWNLRTDFAHPKSFEHIADGTGIVISVGGSFAITNRLSMNIDLAFQRWSTDPGIDKTFFADGSTATTRLNEVNWDSREIMLGVMFYF
;
A
#
# COMPACT_ATOMS: atom_id res chain seq x y z
N ALA A 1 10.88 1.46 -0.92
CA ALA A 1 10.49 1.01 -2.26
C ALA A 1 9.27 0.11 -2.14
N ASP A 2 8.29 0.35 -2.97
CA ASP A 2 7.02 -0.35 -2.95
C ASP A 2 6.82 -1.13 -4.23
N ASN A 3 6.07 -2.23 -4.14
CA ASN A 3 5.60 -2.99 -5.27
C ASN A 3 4.10 -3.23 -5.09
N LEU A 4 3.34 -3.15 -6.18
CA LEU A 4 1.94 -3.52 -6.22
C LEU A 4 1.70 -4.36 -7.46
N ASP A 5 0.91 -5.41 -7.33
CA ASP A 5 0.42 -6.18 -8.45
C ASP A 5 -1.04 -6.59 -8.26
N PHE A 6 -1.72 -6.79 -9.38
CA PHE A 6 -3.01 -7.45 -9.41
C PHE A 6 -3.17 -8.30 -10.65
N ASN A 7 -4.07 -9.28 -10.62
CA ASN A 7 -4.51 -10.00 -11.80
C ASN A 7 -6.00 -10.35 -11.75
N ILE A 8 -6.60 -10.41 -12.93
CA ILE A 8 -8.01 -10.74 -13.14
C ILE A 8 -8.17 -11.98 -14.01
N ALA A 9 -9.26 -12.71 -13.81
CA ALA A 9 -9.63 -13.82 -14.68
C ALA A 9 -10.50 -13.37 -15.87
N GLY A 10 -10.68 -14.24 -16.85
CA GLY A 10 -11.54 -14.00 -18.00
C GLY A 10 -13.04 -13.98 -17.67
N ASP A 11 -13.42 -14.63 -16.55
CA ASP A 11 -14.77 -14.58 -16.01
C ASP A 11 -14.81 -14.77 -14.50
N ILE A 12 -16.01 -14.66 -13.90
CA ILE A 12 -16.24 -14.76 -12.46
C ILE A 12 -15.92 -16.14 -11.87
N SER A 13 -15.89 -17.20 -12.66
CA SER A 13 -15.61 -18.55 -12.26
C SER A 13 -14.13 -18.94 -12.29
N GLU A 14 -13.24 -17.95 -12.47
CA GLU A 14 -11.78 -18.16 -12.57
C GLU A 14 -11.39 -18.98 -13.81
N CYS A 15 -12.06 -18.77 -14.91
CA CYS A 15 -11.72 -19.46 -16.15
C CYS A 15 -11.61 -18.51 -17.34
N CYS A 16 -11.09 -19.08 -18.36
CA CYS A 16 -11.25 -18.73 -19.77
C CYS A 16 -10.62 -17.40 -20.20
N PRO A 17 -9.39 -17.08 -19.74
CA PRO A 17 -8.43 -17.85 -18.95
C PRO A 17 -8.51 -17.55 -17.44
N ASN A 18 -7.81 -18.34 -16.60
CA ASN A 18 -7.75 -18.09 -15.16
C ASN A 18 -6.95 -16.82 -14.80
N VAL A 19 -6.05 -16.38 -15.65
CA VAL A 19 -5.44 -15.02 -15.65
C VAL A 19 -5.61 -14.47 -17.05
N LEU A 20 -6.46 -13.45 -17.17
CA LEU A 20 -6.70 -12.73 -18.43
C LEU A 20 -5.74 -11.54 -18.53
N SER A 21 -5.65 -10.74 -17.50
CA SER A 21 -4.78 -9.57 -17.43
C SER A 21 -4.05 -9.51 -16.10
N GLU A 22 -2.81 -9.07 -16.15
CA GLU A 22 -1.93 -8.89 -14.99
C GLU A 22 -1.17 -7.58 -15.12
N LEU A 23 -1.26 -6.78 -14.06
CA LEU A 23 -0.51 -5.55 -13.95
C LEU A 23 0.43 -5.60 -12.75
N THR A 24 1.64 -5.09 -12.96
CA THR A 24 2.63 -4.97 -11.91
C THR A 24 3.23 -3.58 -11.89
N TRP A 25 3.39 -3.02 -10.69
CA TRP A 25 4.23 -1.85 -10.42
C TRP A 25 5.39 -2.30 -9.58
N ASN A 26 6.60 -2.08 -10.07
CA ASN A 26 7.81 -2.56 -9.42
C ASN A 26 8.75 -1.39 -9.10
N ASP A 27 9.49 -1.55 -8.01
CA ASP A 27 10.55 -0.62 -7.59
C ASP A 27 10.08 0.84 -7.49
N LEU A 28 8.83 1.06 -7.06
CA LEU A 28 8.31 2.41 -6.82
C LEU A 28 9.16 3.11 -5.76
N LYS A 29 9.81 4.21 -6.12
CA LYS A 29 10.58 5.05 -5.21
C LYS A 29 9.70 6.20 -4.74
N ILE A 30 9.54 6.32 -3.43
CA ILE A 30 8.62 7.27 -2.81
C ILE A 30 9.40 8.15 -1.84
N TYR A 31 9.28 9.48 -2.01
CA TYR A 31 9.64 10.42 -0.95
C TYR A 31 8.43 10.69 -0.08
N GLN A 32 8.52 10.36 1.21
CA GLN A 32 7.42 10.50 2.15
C GLN A 32 7.77 11.44 3.29
N VAL A 33 6.81 12.25 3.69
CA VAL A 33 6.82 13.03 4.93
C VAL A 33 5.78 12.44 5.87
N LYS A 34 6.20 12.04 7.07
CA LYS A 34 5.33 11.44 8.07
C LYS A 34 5.34 12.26 9.36
N THR A 35 4.20 12.45 9.95
CA THR A 35 4.03 13.04 11.28
C THR A 35 3.16 12.13 12.13
N GLY A 36 3.37 12.18 13.44
CA GLY A 36 2.58 11.35 14.35
C GLY A 36 2.82 11.71 15.79
N GLY A 37 2.03 11.10 16.66
CA GLY A 37 2.14 11.32 18.08
C GLY A 37 1.65 10.13 18.90
N LYS A 38 2.22 10.00 20.10
CA LYS A 38 1.86 9.01 21.10
C LYS A 38 1.62 9.73 22.43
N VAL A 39 0.49 9.48 23.08
CA VAL A 39 0.16 10.09 24.36
C VAL A 39 -0.39 9.06 25.35
N ILE A 40 0.00 9.17 26.63
CA ILE A 40 -0.52 8.33 27.70
C ILE A 40 -1.33 9.21 28.67
N VAL A 41 -2.63 8.96 28.72
CA VAL A 41 -3.58 9.67 29.60
C VAL A 41 -3.77 8.87 30.87
N ASN A 42 -3.61 9.53 32.01
CA ASN A 42 -3.80 8.95 33.36
C ASN A 42 -3.02 7.63 33.59
N LYS A 43 -1.94 7.37 32.84
CA LYS A 43 -1.13 6.14 32.88
C LYS A 43 -1.85 4.85 32.46
N ILE A 44 -3.06 4.96 31.92
CA ILE A 44 -3.92 3.80 31.58
C ILE A 44 -4.38 3.80 30.13
N ILE A 45 -4.55 4.95 29.49
CA ILE A 45 -4.98 5.03 28.11
C ILE A 45 -3.79 5.48 27.26
N TYR A 46 -3.40 4.64 26.32
CA TYR A 46 -2.41 4.98 25.30
C TYR A 46 -3.15 5.31 24.00
N LEU A 47 -2.83 6.44 23.43
CA LEU A 47 -3.33 6.87 22.12
C LEU A 47 -2.16 7.07 21.18
N GLN A 48 -2.29 6.62 19.96
CA GLN A 48 -1.34 6.92 18.88
C GLN A 48 -2.08 7.35 17.63
N GLY A 49 -1.41 8.16 16.80
CA GLY A 49 -1.89 8.52 15.49
C GLY A 49 -0.73 8.90 14.58
N SER A 50 -0.86 8.62 13.31
CA SER A 50 0.12 8.97 12.27
C SER A 50 -0.58 9.42 10.99
N LEU A 51 0.10 10.30 10.27
CA LEU A 51 -0.26 10.78 8.94
C LEU A 51 1.02 10.83 8.10
N GLY A 52 1.02 10.14 6.98
CA GLY A 52 2.08 10.14 5.98
C GLY A 52 1.55 10.60 4.62
N TYR A 53 2.33 11.39 3.90
CA TYR A 53 2.07 11.72 2.51
C TYR A 53 3.36 11.60 1.71
N GLY A 54 3.31 10.93 0.57
CA GLY A 54 4.47 10.68 -0.26
C GLY A 54 4.21 10.93 -1.74
N TRP A 55 5.30 11.20 -2.46
CA TRP A 55 5.31 11.38 -3.91
C TRP A 55 6.11 10.27 -4.55
N ILE A 56 5.51 9.59 -5.53
CA ILE A 56 6.18 8.60 -6.36
C ILE A 56 7.04 9.35 -7.38
N ILE A 57 8.32 9.00 -7.46
CA ILE A 57 9.31 9.71 -8.28
C ILE A 57 10.02 8.83 -9.29
N ASP A 58 9.85 7.53 -9.21
CA ASP A 58 10.44 6.53 -10.09
C ASP A 58 9.73 5.20 -9.89
N GLY A 59 9.71 4.36 -10.91
CA GLY A 59 9.13 3.03 -10.90
C GLY A 59 8.84 2.51 -12.30
N GLU A 60 8.54 1.23 -12.37
CA GLU A 60 8.21 0.53 -13.62
C GLU A 60 6.82 -0.09 -13.52
N ASN A 61 6.08 -0.06 -14.62
CA ASN A 61 4.81 -0.77 -14.76
C ASN A 61 4.90 -1.75 -15.94
N GLN A 62 4.33 -2.93 -15.77
CA GLN A 62 4.07 -3.86 -16.86
C GLN A 62 2.59 -4.24 -16.86
N ASP A 63 2.00 -4.21 -18.04
CA ASP A 63 0.63 -4.66 -18.32
C ASP A 63 0.70 -5.81 -19.33
N SER A 64 0.20 -6.99 -18.95
CA SER A 64 0.28 -8.24 -19.73
C SER A 64 -1.08 -8.92 -19.83
N ASP A 65 -1.47 -9.31 -21.06
CA ASP A 65 -2.74 -10.00 -21.33
C ASP A 65 -2.52 -11.39 -21.95
N PHE A 66 -3.35 -12.37 -21.53
CA PHE A 66 -3.20 -13.78 -21.88
C PHE A 66 -4.51 -14.38 -22.42
N LEU A 67 -4.40 -15.26 -23.43
CA LEU A 67 -5.52 -16.04 -23.95
C LEU A 67 -5.61 -17.46 -23.38
N GLY A 68 -4.53 -17.95 -22.77
CA GLY A 68 -4.45 -19.30 -22.22
C GLY A 68 -4.28 -19.30 -20.70
N ASN A 69 -4.72 -20.39 -20.06
CA ASN A 69 -4.56 -20.56 -18.61
C ASN A 69 -3.09 -20.52 -18.17
N ASN A 70 -2.87 -20.13 -16.91
CA ASN A 70 -1.54 -20.06 -16.28
C ASN A 70 -0.57 -19.15 -17.05
N ARG A 71 -1.07 -18.00 -17.48
CA ARG A 71 -0.28 -16.98 -18.23
C ARG A 71 0.32 -17.50 -19.54
N THR A 72 -0.37 -18.45 -20.19
CA THR A 72 0.06 -18.95 -21.51
C THR A 72 -0.60 -18.15 -22.63
N ILE A 73 0.01 -18.17 -23.83
CA ILE A 73 -0.45 -17.45 -25.03
C ILE A 73 -0.60 -15.96 -24.71
N GLU A 74 0.49 -15.35 -24.25
CA GLU A 74 0.53 -13.91 -24.07
C GLU A 74 0.38 -13.20 -25.41
N PHE A 75 -0.64 -12.34 -25.54
CA PHE A 75 -0.94 -11.66 -26.78
C PHE A 75 -0.71 -10.15 -26.73
N SER A 76 -0.62 -9.60 -25.53
CA SER A 76 -0.30 -8.18 -25.29
C SER A 76 0.65 -8.04 -24.13
N ARG A 77 1.67 -7.17 -24.29
CA ARG A 77 2.52 -6.68 -23.21
C ARG A 77 2.99 -5.28 -23.49
N SER A 78 2.80 -4.40 -22.53
CA SER A 78 3.49 -3.11 -22.49
C SER A 78 4.36 -2.99 -21.26
N ASN A 79 5.49 -2.29 -21.40
CA ASN A 79 6.37 -1.89 -20.30
C ASN A 79 6.36 -0.37 -20.28
N ASN A 80 6.04 0.20 -19.14
CA ASN A 80 5.69 1.59 -18.99
C ASN A 80 6.45 2.19 -17.80
N SER A 81 6.49 3.52 -17.72
CA SER A 81 6.98 4.24 -16.55
C SER A 81 5.87 4.37 -15.49
N ALA A 82 6.26 4.26 -14.23
CA ALA A 82 5.42 4.53 -13.07
C ALA A 82 6.14 5.53 -12.13
N ASP A 83 6.47 6.68 -12.68
CA ASP A 83 7.31 7.70 -12.07
C ASP A 83 6.52 8.92 -11.56
N ASN A 84 5.21 8.78 -11.44
CA ASN A 84 4.29 9.82 -10.98
C ASN A 84 3.17 9.22 -10.12
N GLY A 85 2.63 10.05 -9.24
CA GLY A 85 1.56 9.67 -8.33
C GLY A 85 1.89 10.02 -6.88
N ASN A 86 1.02 9.58 -5.98
CA ASN A 86 1.19 9.86 -4.55
C ASN A 86 0.63 8.74 -3.67
N VAL A 87 1.01 8.78 -2.39
CA VAL A 87 0.51 7.87 -1.37
C VAL A 87 0.08 8.67 -0.14
N LEU A 88 -1.00 8.22 0.50
CA LEU A 88 -1.51 8.77 1.76
C LEU A 88 -1.71 7.64 2.76
N ASP A 89 -1.13 7.80 3.95
CA ASP A 89 -1.26 6.87 5.06
C ASP A 89 -1.83 7.58 6.28
N VAL A 90 -2.92 7.07 6.83
CA VAL A 90 -3.52 7.55 8.08
C VAL A 90 -3.76 6.36 9.00
N SER A 91 -3.29 6.44 10.23
CA SER A 91 -3.55 5.41 11.23
C SER A 91 -3.84 6.02 12.59
N PHE A 92 -4.77 5.43 13.32
CA PHE A 92 -5.09 5.77 14.70
C PHE A 92 -5.28 4.51 15.53
N GLY A 93 -4.77 4.53 16.78
CA GLY A 93 -4.88 3.40 17.69
C GLY A 93 -5.06 3.81 19.14
N VAL A 94 -5.70 2.93 19.91
CA VAL A 94 -5.87 3.04 21.34
C VAL A 94 -5.44 1.74 22.02
N GLY A 95 -4.81 1.86 23.18
CA GLY A 95 -4.31 0.70 23.91
C GLY A 95 -4.11 0.92 25.39
N TYR A 96 -3.56 -0.10 26.03
CA TYR A 96 -3.23 -0.09 27.46
C TYR A 96 -1.73 -0.36 27.67
N PRO A 97 -0.96 0.60 28.25
CA PRO A 97 0.49 0.47 28.40
C PRO A 97 0.86 -0.34 29.64
N PHE A 98 1.49 -1.49 29.44
CA PHE A 98 2.13 -2.26 30.52
C PHE A 98 3.60 -1.87 30.63
N ARG A 99 4.10 -1.78 31.86
CA ARG A 99 5.52 -1.53 32.14
C ARG A 99 6.09 -2.66 32.96
N LEU A 100 7.18 -3.25 32.49
CA LEU A 100 7.86 -4.37 33.10
C LEU A 100 9.30 -3.98 33.52
N GLY A 101 9.87 -4.70 34.48
CA GLY A 101 11.28 -4.57 34.87
C GLY A 101 11.69 -3.14 35.21
N SER A 102 11.30 -2.58 36.32
CA SER A 102 11.62 -1.18 36.74
C SER A 102 11.22 -0.10 35.69
N GLY A 103 10.33 -0.44 34.75
CA GLY A 103 9.83 0.49 33.74
C GLY A 103 10.73 0.65 32.50
N GLN A 104 11.75 -0.19 32.35
CA GLN A 104 12.62 -0.17 31.17
C GLN A 104 11.94 -0.76 29.91
N LEU A 105 11.10 -1.78 30.08
CA LEU A 105 10.34 -2.42 29.01
C LEU A 105 8.88 -1.97 29.08
N GLY A 106 8.39 -1.38 27.99
CA GLY A 106 6.98 -1.09 27.75
C GLY A 106 6.43 -2.05 26.72
N ILE A 107 5.22 -2.56 26.96
CA ILE A 107 4.44 -3.36 26.02
C ILE A 107 3.05 -2.78 26.01
N THR A 108 2.54 -2.40 24.85
CA THR A 108 1.22 -1.81 24.71
C THR A 108 0.43 -2.57 23.64
N PRO A 109 -0.50 -3.44 24.02
CA PRO A 109 -1.50 -3.94 23.07
C PRO A 109 -2.40 -2.81 22.61
N LEU A 110 -2.73 -2.82 21.34
CA LEU A 110 -3.45 -1.77 20.62
C LEU A 110 -4.56 -2.36 19.76
N VAL A 111 -5.59 -1.56 19.57
CA VAL A 111 -6.58 -1.73 18.50
C VAL A 111 -6.71 -0.39 17.79
N GLY A 112 -6.96 -0.41 16.49
CA GLY A 112 -7.02 0.83 15.73
C GLY A 112 -7.78 0.69 14.42
N TYR A 113 -7.67 1.75 13.62
CA TYR A 113 -8.20 1.84 12.27
C TYR A 113 -7.19 2.55 11.39
N SER A 114 -7.04 2.09 10.16
CA SER A 114 -6.13 2.70 9.18
C SER A 114 -6.81 2.91 7.84
N HIS A 115 -6.26 3.87 7.10
CA HIS A 115 -6.57 4.17 5.71
C HIS A 115 -5.25 4.37 4.98
N HIS A 116 -5.08 3.61 3.91
CA HIS A 116 -3.93 3.71 2.99
C HIS A 116 -4.46 3.92 1.59
N GLU A 117 -3.90 4.90 0.88
CA GLU A 117 -4.29 5.27 -0.49
C GLU A 117 -3.03 5.35 -1.36
N GLN A 118 -3.15 4.87 -2.60
CA GLN A 118 -2.10 4.97 -3.61
C GLN A 118 -2.74 5.44 -4.91
N ASP A 119 -2.30 6.61 -5.41
CA ASP A 119 -2.60 7.11 -6.75
C ASP A 119 -1.41 6.77 -7.64
N LEU A 120 -1.56 5.74 -8.47
CA LEU A 120 -0.51 5.22 -9.35
C LEU A 120 -0.78 5.70 -10.77
N ARG A 121 0.24 6.29 -11.41
CA ARG A 121 0.18 6.74 -12.80
C ARG A 121 1.03 5.85 -13.69
N ILE A 122 0.52 5.57 -14.89
CA ILE A 122 1.20 4.78 -15.93
C ILE A 122 1.43 5.69 -17.12
N THR A 123 2.70 5.92 -17.46
CA THR A 123 3.13 6.81 -18.54
C THR A 123 4.19 6.14 -19.41
N GLY A 124 4.67 6.82 -20.46
CA GLY A 124 5.83 6.36 -21.23
C GLY A 124 5.67 5.01 -21.89
N GLY A 125 4.50 4.75 -22.48
CA GLY A 125 4.10 3.46 -23.02
C GLY A 125 5.05 2.88 -24.06
N PHE A 126 5.43 1.58 -23.90
CA PHE A 126 6.25 0.83 -24.83
C PHE A 126 5.71 -0.59 -24.99
N GLN A 127 5.11 -0.87 -26.18
CA GLN A 127 4.54 -2.18 -26.53
C GLN A 127 5.64 -3.16 -26.94
N THR A 128 5.74 -4.28 -26.23
CA THR A 128 6.72 -5.34 -26.48
C THR A 128 6.08 -6.58 -27.12
N ILE A 129 4.82 -6.83 -26.85
CA ILE A 129 4.02 -7.88 -27.48
C ILE A 129 2.68 -7.29 -27.95
N PRO A 130 2.37 -7.27 -29.26
CA PRO A 130 3.33 -7.40 -30.36
C PRO A 130 4.38 -6.27 -30.33
N PRO A 131 5.55 -6.43 -30.98
CA PRO A 131 6.66 -5.49 -30.84
C PRO A 131 6.45 -4.21 -31.69
N PHE A 132 5.51 -3.39 -31.27
CA PHE A 132 5.18 -2.12 -31.94
C PHE A 132 6.06 -0.96 -31.47
N GLY A 133 6.77 -1.12 -30.33
CA GLY A 133 7.63 -0.08 -29.77
C GLY A 133 6.85 1.00 -28.99
N PRO A 134 7.39 2.22 -28.91
CA PRO A 134 6.81 3.28 -28.10
C PRO A 134 5.47 3.75 -28.69
N PHE A 135 4.51 4.06 -27.81
CA PHE A 135 3.24 4.69 -28.17
C PHE A 135 3.00 5.91 -27.29
N PRO A 136 2.52 7.03 -27.90
CA PRO A 136 2.35 8.28 -27.17
C PRO A 136 1.01 8.38 -26.44
N GLY A 137 0.94 9.29 -25.47
CA GLY A 137 -0.31 9.71 -24.86
C GLY A 137 -0.80 8.80 -23.73
N LEU A 138 0.00 7.80 -23.30
CA LEU A 138 -0.33 7.01 -22.12
C LEU A 138 -0.24 7.87 -20.85
N ASP A 139 -1.34 7.97 -20.13
CA ASP A 139 -1.52 8.66 -18.87
C ASP A 139 -2.69 8.00 -18.10
N SER A 140 -2.55 6.71 -17.87
CA SER A 140 -3.56 5.92 -17.15
C SER A 140 -3.36 6.03 -15.64
N ALA A 141 -4.46 5.94 -14.92
CA ALA A 141 -4.48 6.00 -13.46
C ALA A 141 -5.00 4.71 -12.85
N TYR A 142 -4.46 4.36 -11.69
CA TYR A 142 -4.99 3.32 -10.82
C TYR A 142 -4.94 3.81 -9.38
N GLU A 143 -6.08 4.12 -8.81
CA GLU A 143 -6.25 4.68 -7.47
C GLU A 143 -6.77 3.59 -6.55
N THR A 144 -6.02 3.27 -5.48
CA THR A 144 -6.33 2.18 -4.56
C THR A 144 -6.56 2.68 -3.15
N GLN A 145 -7.42 2.00 -2.40
CA GLN A 145 -7.69 2.27 -0.99
C GLN A 145 -7.76 0.97 -0.19
N TRP A 146 -7.09 0.96 0.96
CA TRP A 146 -7.14 -0.12 1.95
C TRP A 146 -7.65 0.47 3.26
N ASN A 147 -8.85 0.09 3.68
CA ASN A 147 -9.53 0.66 4.83
C ASN A 147 -9.88 -0.41 5.85
N GLY A 148 -9.53 -0.24 7.11
CA GLY A 148 -10.01 -1.22 8.07
C GLY A 148 -9.44 -1.17 9.48
N PRO A 149 -10.00 -2.00 10.38
CA PRO A 149 -9.51 -2.14 11.73
C PRO A 149 -8.21 -2.94 11.77
N TRP A 150 -7.41 -2.69 12.82
CA TRP A 150 -6.21 -3.45 13.09
C TRP A 150 -6.02 -3.73 14.58
N VAL A 151 -5.23 -4.74 14.90
CA VAL A 151 -4.74 -5.05 16.23
C VAL A 151 -3.21 -5.08 16.21
N GLY A 152 -2.58 -4.67 17.30
CA GLY A 152 -1.12 -4.63 17.31
C GLY A 152 -0.50 -4.61 18.70
N LEU A 153 0.84 -4.58 18.69
CA LEU A 153 1.68 -4.44 19.87
C LEU A 153 2.72 -3.35 19.61
N ASP A 154 2.76 -2.35 20.47
CA ASP A 154 3.86 -1.37 20.55
C ASP A 154 4.84 -1.81 21.64
N LEU A 155 6.11 -1.86 21.29
CA LEU A 155 7.22 -2.27 22.15
C LEU A 155 8.17 -1.10 22.36
N LEU A 156 8.55 -0.85 23.60
CA LEU A 156 9.48 0.20 23.96
C LEU A 156 10.53 -0.34 24.91
N PHE A 157 11.80 -0.18 24.60
CA PHE A 157 12.90 -0.52 25.46
C PHE A 157 13.78 0.70 25.73
N LYS A 158 13.80 1.17 26.97
CA LYS A 158 14.65 2.27 27.43
C LYS A 158 15.98 1.71 27.96
N SER A 159 17.05 1.89 27.19
CA SER A 159 18.41 1.60 27.64
C SER A 159 18.90 2.67 28.61
N ALA A 160 19.88 2.31 29.46
CA ALA A 160 20.54 3.30 30.29
C ALA A 160 21.19 4.38 29.43
N LYS A 161 20.98 5.65 29.80
CA LYS A 161 21.59 6.88 29.29
C LYS A 161 20.78 7.68 28.25
N LYS A 162 20.66 7.30 27.01
CA LYS A 162 20.07 8.17 25.97
C LYS A 162 19.41 7.43 24.83
N LEU A 163 19.57 6.12 24.81
CA LEU A 163 19.04 5.28 23.74
C LEU A 163 17.70 4.66 24.15
N THR A 164 16.72 4.81 23.28
CA THR A 164 15.45 4.09 23.36
C THR A 164 15.28 3.29 22.06
N LEU A 165 15.01 2.01 22.17
CA LEU A 165 14.61 1.16 21.05
C LEU A 165 13.09 1.03 21.08
N PHE A 166 12.48 0.96 19.92
CA PHE A 166 11.05 0.77 19.81
C PHE A 166 10.74 -0.11 18.58
N GLY A 167 9.56 -0.66 18.56
CA GLY A 167 9.05 -1.42 17.43
C GLY A 167 7.58 -1.68 17.62
N ASP A 168 6.90 -1.92 16.52
CA ASP A 168 5.50 -2.31 16.49
C ASP A 168 5.26 -3.43 15.49
N ILE A 169 4.22 -4.19 15.76
CA ILE A 169 3.66 -5.16 14.84
C ILE A 169 2.15 -4.99 14.83
N GLU A 170 1.58 -4.89 13.64
CA GLU A 170 0.14 -4.71 13.43
C GLU A 170 -0.37 -5.75 12.45
N TYR A 171 -1.58 -6.25 12.70
CA TYR A 171 -2.34 -7.08 11.79
C TYR A 171 -3.65 -6.38 11.45
N HIS A 172 -3.89 -6.19 10.15
CA HIS A 172 -5.01 -5.44 9.60
C HIS A 172 -5.99 -6.36 8.89
N TRP A 173 -7.26 -6.06 9.02
CA TRP A 173 -8.34 -6.50 8.14
C TRP A 173 -8.76 -5.30 7.31
N ALA A 174 -8.78 -5.43 6.01
CA ALA A 174 -9.00 -4.30 5.13
C ALA A 174 -10.09 -4.59 4.10
N ASP A 175 -10.97 -3.62 3.92
CA ASP A 175 -11.78 -3.47 2.73
C ASP A 175 -10.90 -2.82 1.66
N TYR A 176 -10.71 -3.49 0.54
CA TYR A 176 -9.96 -3.01 -0.60
C TYR A 176 -10.90 -2.51 -1.69
N GLU A 177 -10.67 -1.28 -2.15
CA GLU A 177 -11.33 -0.70 -3.30
C GLU A 177 -10.29 -0.06 -4.21
N ALA A 178 -10.48 -0.18 -5.53
CA ALA A 178 -9.68 0.54 -6.51
C ALA A 178 -10.53 0.99 -7.69
N GLU A 179 -10.13 2.13 -8.28
CA GLU A 179 -10.69 2.65 -9.52
C GLU A 179 -9.57 2.92 -10.53
N ALA A 180 -9.86 2.71 -11.81
CA ALA A 180 -8.91 2.93 -12.88
C ALA A 180 -9.47 3.77 -14.01
N ASP A 181 -8.60 4.60 -14.60
CA ASP A 181 -8.85 5.30 -15.87
C ASP A 181 -7.80 4.88 -16.91
N TRP A 182 -8.21 4.05 -17.87
CA TRP A 182 -7.37 3.61 -19.00
C TRP A 182 -7.52 4.55 -20.19
N ASN A 183 -6.86 5.69 -20.13
CA ASN A 183 -7.07 6.86 -21.00
C ASN A 183 -6.98 6.61 -22.50
N LEU A 184 -6.26 5.57 -22.96
CA LEU A 184 -6.15 5.22 -24.38
C LEU A 184 -7.21 4.21 -24.84
N ARG A 185 -7.98 3.62 -23.94
CA ARG A 185 -9.01 2.63 -24.23
C ARG A 185 -10.36 3.31 -24.50
N THR A 186 -10.58 3.71 -25.75
CA THR A 186 -11.81 4.40 -26.15
C THR A 186 -13.08 3.55 -26.09
N ASP A 187 -12.95 2.24 -25.91
CA ASP A 187 -14.02 1.30 -25.67
C ASP A 187 -14.46 1.25 -24.18
N PHE A 188 -13.64 1.77 -23.28
CA PHE A 188 -13.98 1.90 -21.85
C PHE A 188 -14.62 3.27 -21.56
N ALA A 189 -15.36 3.32 -20.46
CA ALA A 189 -15.87 4.59 -19.93
C ALA A 189 -14.74 5.38 -19.25
N HIS A 190 -14.89 6.69 -19.23
CA HIS A 190 -13.99 7.62 -18.55
C HIS A 190 -14.78 8.56 -17.65
N PRO A 191 -14.23 8.98 -16.51
CA PRO A 191 -12.88 8.70 -15.96
C PRO A 191 -12.76 7.35 -15.23
N LYS A 192 -13.80 6.51 -15.23
CA LYS A 192 -13.81 5.20 -14.56
C LYS A 192 -13.96 4.09 -15.59
N SER A 193 -12.83 3.45 -15.89
CA SER A 193 -12.74 2.32 -16.83
C SER A 193 -13.10 1.00 -16.17
N PHE A 194 -12.61 0.78 -14.95
CA PHE A 194 -12.97 -0.37 -14.13
C PHE A 194 -12.81 -0.08 -12.64
N GLU A 195 -13.41 -0.94 -11.83
CA GLU A 195 -13.27 -0.92 -10.37
C GLU A 195 -12.96 -2.31 -9.84
N HIS A 196 -12.18 -2.38 -8.76
CA HIS A 196 -11.91 -3.58 -7.99
C HIS A 196 -12.48 -3.45 -6.60
N ILE A 197 -13.08 -4.53 -6.07
CA ILE A 197 -13.59 -4.63 -4.70
C ILE A 197 -13.22 -5.99 -4.15
N ALA A 198 -12.57 -6.03 -2.99
CA ALA A 198 -12.20 -7.26 -2.30
C ALA A 198 -12.00 -7.05 -0.81
N ASP A 199 -12.09 -8.11 -0.03
CA ASP A 199 -11.58 -8.14 1.35
C ASP A 199 -10.09 -8.46 1.33
N GLY A 200 -9.34 -7.95 2.30
CA GLY A 200 -7.91 -8.19 2.37
C GLY A 200 -7.36 -8.17 3.79
N THR A 201 -6.08 -8.48 3.89
CA THR A 201 -5.34 -8.43 5.15
C THR A 201 -3.98 -7.79 4.95
N GLY A 202 -3.42 -7.21 6.04
CA GLY A 202 -2.10 -6.61 6.03
C GLY A 202 -1.32 -6.93 7.29
N ILE A 203 -0.01 -7.02 7.15
CA ILE A 203 0.94 -7.06 8.27
C ILE A 203 1.88 -5.88 8.12
N VAL A 204 2.00 -5.11 9.20
CA VAL A 204 2.94 -3.99 9.31
C VAL A 204 3.90 -4.28 10.47
N ILE A 205 5.18 -4.16 10.22
CA ILE A 205 6.23 -4.32 11.23
C ILE A 205 7.15 -3.12 11.13
N SER A 206 7.39 -2.45 12.27
CA SER A 206 8.42 -1.43 12.34
C SER A 206 9.41 -1.68 13.46
N VAL A 207 10.63 -1.23 13.27
CA VAL A 207 11.65 -1.20 14.31
C VAL A 207 12.47 0.08 14.19
N GLY A 208 12.82 0.67 15.32
CA GLY A 208 13.60 1.89 15.30
C GLY A 208 14.38 2.14 16.57
N GLY A 209 15.15 3.21 16.50
CA GLY A 209 15.94 3.69 17.62
C GLY A 209 15.89 5.20 17.73
N SER A 210 15.81 5.71 18.94
CA SER A 210 15.79 7.13 19.25
C SER A 210 16.95 7.48 20.18
N PHE A 211 17.72 8.51 19.84
CA PHE A 211 18.82 9.03 20.64
C PHE A 211 18.49 10.42 21.20
N ALA A 212 18.45 10.55 22.50
CA ALA A 212 18.14 11.79 23.19
C ALA A 212 19.28 12.81 23.06
N ILE A 213 19.00 13.95 22.39
CA ILE A 213 19.91 15.09 22.29
C ILE A 213 19.76 15.96 23.55
N THR A 214 18.51 16.24 23.93
CA THR A 214 18.15 16.94 25.17
C THR A 214 17.08 16.14 25.92
N ASN A 215 16.61 16.65 27.03
CA ASN A 215 15.50 16.02 27.77
C ASN A 215 14.15 16.08 27.00
N ARG A 216 14.06 16.92 25.95
CA ARG A 216 12.83 17.14 25.18
C ARG A 216 12.97 16.85 23.69
N LEU A 217 14.17 16.57 23.21
CA LEU A 217 14.44 16.38 21.78
C LEU A 217 15.27 15.12 21.58
N SER A 218 14.83 14.27 20.68
CA SER A 218 15.57 13.11 20.19
C SER A 218 15.61 13.08 18.67
N MET A 219 16.65 12.46 18.12
CA MET A 219 16.68 12.01 16.72
C MET A 219 16.32 10.53 16.68
N ASN A 220 15.58 10.12 15.66
CA ASN A 220 15.20 8.73 15.46
C ASN A 220 15.50 8.24 14.04
N ILE A 221 15.70 6.94 13.94
CA ILE A 221 15.73 6.19 12.70
C ILE A 221 14.72 5.06 12.83
N ASP A 222 13.90 4.88 11.79
CA ASP A 222 12.86 3.87 11.71
C ASP A 222 13.03 3.05 10.43
N LEU A 223 12.77 1.76 10.52
CA LEU A 223 12.63 0.83 9.42
C LEU A 223 11.23 0.22 9.49
N ALA A 224 10.47 0.29 8.40
CA ALA A 224 9.15 -0.32 8.32
C ALA A 224 9.06 -1.27 7.14
N PHE A 225 8.27 -2.32 7.32
CA PHE A 225 7.94 -3.34 6.33
C PHE A 225 6.44 -3.56 6.37
N GLN A 226 5.82 -3.55 5.20
CA GLN A 226 4.40 -3.82 5.07
C GLN A 226 4.19 -4.86 3.98
N ARG A 227 3.21 -5.72 4.22
CA ARG A 227 2.72 -6.68 3.23
C ARG A 227 1.22 -6.81 3.33
N TRP A 228 0.55 -6.56 2.21
CA TRP A 228 -0.89 -6.59 2.07
C TRP A 228 -1.29 -7.52 0.95
N SER A 229 -2.43 -8.20 1.11
CA SER A 229 -2.96 -9.12 0.11
C SER A 229 -4.47 -9.16 0.23
N THR A 230 -5.18 -9.23 -0.90
CA THR A 230 -6.61 -9.46 -0.91
C THR A 230 -6.94 -10.94 -1.02
N ASP A 231 -8.12 -11.30 -0.54
CA ASP A 231 -8.84 -12.47 -1.01
C ASP A 231 -9.37 -12.22 -2.43
N PRO A 232 -9.83 -13.26 -3.16
CA PRO A 232 -10.49 -13.05 -4.44
C PRO A 232 -11.70 -12.14 -4.33
N GLY A 233 -11.83 -11.23 -5.28
CA GLY A 233 -12.86 -10.20 -5.32
C GLY A 233 -13.53 -10.05 -6.68
N ILE A 234 -13.99 -8.85 -6.94
CA ILE A 234 -14.70 -8.48 -8.16
C ILE A 234 -13.88 -7.46 -8.94
N ASP A 235 -13.69 -7.71 -10.22
CA ASP A 235 -13.35 -6.72 -11.23
C ASP A 235 -14.62 -6.37 -12.02
N LYS A 236 -14.94 -5.09 -12.14
CA LYS A 236 -16.07 -4.60 -12.92
C LYS A 236 -15.63 -3.55 -13.90
N THR A 237 -15.73 -3.88 -15.17
CA THR A 237 -15.40 -2.99 -16.30
C THR A 237 -16.63 -2.19 -16.73
N PHE A 238 -16.43 -0.91 -17.03
CA PHE A 238 -17.42 0.01 -17.55
C PHE A 238 -17.08 0.35 -19.01
N PHE A 239 -18.02 0.15 -19.92
CA PHE A 239 -17.82 0.44 -21.33
C PHE A 239 -18.40 1.80 -21.74
N ALA A 240 -17.85 2.38 -22.81
CA ALA A 240 -18.26 3.68 -23.33
C ALA A 240 -19.74 3.72 -23.81
N ASP A 241 -20.32 2.57 -24.14
CA ASP A 241 -21.73 2.44 -24.49
C ASP A 241 -22.68 2.34 -23.30
N GLY A 242 -22.16 2.40 -22.07
CA GLY A 242 -22.88 2.30 -20.82
C GLY A 242 -23.13 0.86 -20.33
N SER A 243 -22.69 -0.15 -21.05
CA SER A 243 -22.71 -1.54 -20.58
C SER A 243 -21.61 -1.81 -19.55
N THR A 244 -21.73 -2.90 -18.81
CA THR A 244 -20.72 -3.34 -17.84
C THR A 244 -20.44 -4.82 -18.00
N ALA A 245 -19.20 -5.23 -17.69
CA ALA A 245 -18.83 -6.63 -17.53
C ALA A 245 -18.29 -6.84 -16.11
N THR A 246 -18.46 -8.04 -15.57
CA THR A 246 -17.94 -8.41 -14.27
C THR A 246 -17.12 -9.68 -14.40
N THR A 247 -15.88 -9.62 -13.94
CA THR A 247 -14.97 -10.75 -13.88
C THR A 247 -14.45 -10.93 -12.46
N ARG A 248 -13.61 -11.92 -12.24
CA ARG A 248 -13.00 -12.17 -10.96
C ARG A 248 -11.70 -11.40 -10.85
N LEU A 249 -11.57 -10.58 -9.81
CA LEU A 249 -10.28 -10.16 -9.30
C LEU A 249 -9.68 -11.36 -8.55
N ASN A 250 -8.55 -11.88 -8.99
CA ASN A 250 -7.94 -13.04 -8.33
C ASN A 250 -7.24 -12.63 -7.04
N GLU A 251 -6.44 -11.59 -7.11
CA GLU A 251 -5.66 -11.05 -5.99
C GLU A 251 -5.15 -9.64 -6.28
N VAL A 252 -4.86 -8.91 -5.23
CA VAL A 252 -4.02 -7.71 -5.24
C VAL A 252 -2.99 -7.87 -4.14
N ASN A 253 -1.73 -7.61 -4.43
CA ASN A 253 -0.64 -7.65 -3.46
C ASN A 253 0.06 -6.30 -3.41
N TRP A 254 0.42 -5.85 -2.21
CA TRP A 254 1.23 -4.66 -1.98
C TRP A 254 2.30 -4.94 -0.93
N ASP A 255 3.56 -4.74 -1.33
CA ASP A 255 4.73 -4.84 -0.45
C ASP A 255 5.42 -3.48 -0.36
N SER A 256 5.72 -3.00 0.86
CA SER A 256 6.43 -1.75 1.10
C SER A 256 7.62 -1.91 2.03
N ARG A 257 8.69 -1.16 1.75
CA ARG A 257 9.90 -1.05 2.58
C ARG A 257 10.30 0.40 2.74
N GLU A 258 10.36 0.85 3.97
CA GLU A 258 10.57 2.25 4.33
C GLU A 258 11.78 2.41 5.24
N ILE A 259 12.53 3.48 5.04
CA ILE A 259 13.57 3.98 5.95
C ILE A 259 13.26 5.44 6.22
N MET A 260 13.08 5.80 7.50
CA MET A 260 12.79 7.17 7.90
C MET A 260 13.82 7.71 8.88
N LEU A 261 14.15 8.98 8.72
CA LEU A 261 14.90 9.77 9.68
C LEU A 261 13.98 10.86 10.22
N GLY A 262 13.96 11.02 11.54
CA GLY A 262 13.04 11.96 12.17
C GLY A 262 13.56 12.61 13.43
N VAL A 263 12.73 13.52 13.93
CA VAL A 263 12.90 14.17 15.23
C VAL A 263 11.66 13.95 16.07
N MET A 264 11.86 13.72 17.35
CA MET A 264 10.79 13.48 18.30
C MET A 264 10.88 14.48 19.45
N PHE A 265 9.74 15.11 19.76
CA PHE A 265 9.61 16.03 20.87
C PHE A 265 8.82 15.39 22.02
N TYR A 266 9.29 15.63 23.26
CA TYR A 266 8.64 15.17 24.48
C TYR A 266 8.11 16.37 25.28
N PHE A 267 6.88 16.28 25.75
CA PHE A 267 6.19 17.30 26.53
C PHE A 267 5.93 16.87 27.97
#